data_23e6b586a12bc9790c264df18ec136a6
#
_entry.id   23e6b586a12bc9790c264df18ec136a6
#
_cell.length_a   1.000
_cell.length_b   1.000
_cell.length_c   1.000
_cell.angle_alpha   90.00
_cell.angle_beta   90.00
_cell.angle_gamma   90.00
#
_symmetry.space_group_name_H-M   'P 1'
#
loop_
_entity.id
_entity.type
_entity.pdbx_description
1 polymer ?
#
loop_
_entity_poly.entity_id
_entity_poly.type
_entity_poly.pdbx_seq_one_letter_code
_entity_poly.pdbx_strand_id
1 'polypeptide(L)'
;LGVMLAVGNPALLEKANHEPLAALTGILPFWFYVPFSLIVIISLISAGMTGIYSSGLALLALGVPMTRLATTILNGVIIALGAYYLLFISDSFVSTFQSFLALISVVMGTWGAIEMVDLLRQKRIGWDCKLALAPGEGGESVRWTAFGALIFASLIGLGTITSSDPYIAHAVSFLLPAGSETSVFARANIGLVAAMIIGASLYAVLTFVLQKGSHLKAE
;
A
#
# COMPACT_ATOMS: atom_id res chain seq x y z
N LEU A 1 17.41 11.27 15.08
CA LEU A 1 18.50 12.01 14.42
C LEU A 1 17.98 12.88 13.29
N GLY A 2 17.22 12.36 12.29
CA GLY A 2 16.70 13.13 11.17
C GLY A 2 15.83 14.32 11.57
N VAL A 3 14.93 14.15 12.56
CA VAL A 3 14.10 15.25 13.10
C VAL A 3 14.95 16.34 13.77
N MET A 4 15.98 15.98 14.49
CA MET A 4 16.89 16.94 15.12
C MET A 4 17.66 17.77 14.08
N LEU A 5 18.11 17.13 12.99
CA LEU A 5 18.77 17.81 11.88
C LEU A 5 17.81 18.77 11.14
N ALA A 6 16.57 18.34 10.94
CA ALA A 6 15.54 19.15 10.28
C ALA A 6 15.13 20.38 11.10
N VAL A 7 14.98 20.23 12.42
CA VAL A 7 14.65 21.34 13.34
C VAL A 7 15.81 22.34 13.47
N GLY A 8 17.05 21.83 13.43
CA GLY A 8 18.25 22.67 13.54
C GLY A 8 18.58 23.50 12.29
N ASN A 9 18.07 23.13 11.11
CA ASN A 9 18.35 23.84 9.86
C ASN A 9 17.16 23.80 8.90
N PRO A 10 16.32 24.87 8.86
CA PRO A 10 15.15 24.94 7.99
C PRO A 10 15.48 24.85 6.48
N ALA A 11 16.61 25.38 6.05
CA ALA A 11 17.06 25.32 4.65
C ALA A 11 17.40 23.90 4.21
N LEU A 12 17.80 23.06 5.16
CA LEU A 12 18.03 21.64 4.94
C LEU A 12 16.71 20.88 4.73
N LEU A 13 15.68 21.25 5.48
CA LEU A 13 14.35 20.65 5.36
C LEU A 13 13.76 20.90 3.97
N GLU A 14 13.89 22.13 3.47
CA GLU A 14 13.42 22.50 2.13
C GLU A 14 14.15 21.72 1.04
N LYS A 15 15.49 21.64 1.09
CA LYS A 15 16.26 20.78 0.17
C LYS A 15 15.91 19.31 0.28
N ALA A 16 15.70 18.79 1.49
CA ALA A 16 15.35 17.39 1.71
C ALA A 16 13.98 17.01 1.15
N ASN A 17 13.05 17.95 1.03
CA ASN A 17 11.74 17.73 0.40
C ASN A 17 11.84 17.52 -1.12
N HIS A 18 12.80 18.17 -1.77
CA HIS A 18 13.02 18.03 -3.21
C HIS A 18 14.03 16.93 -3.51
N GLU A 19 15.16 16.95 -2.84
CA GLU A 19 16.30 16.06 -3.08
C GLU A 19 16.87 15.50 -1.77
N PRO A 20 16.27 14.43 -1.20
CA PRO A 20 16.65 13.95 0.15
C PRO A 20 18.12 13.50 0.26
N LEU A 21 18.69 12.91 -0.79
CA LEU A 21 20.09 12.49 -0.79
C LEU A 21 21.05 13.66 -0.98
N ALA A 22 20.72 14.61 -1.86
CA ALA A 22 21.53 15.80 -2.10
C ALA A 22 21.56 16.75 -0.90
N ALA A 23 20.49 16.78 -0.08
CA ALA A 23 20.46 17.55 1.16
C ALA A 23 21.55 17.12 2.15
N LEU A 24 21.93 15.85 2.16
CA LEU A 24 22.97 15.31 3.05
C LEU A 24 24.39 15.72 2.60
N THR A 25 24.60 16.06 1.32
CA THR A 25 25.92 16.46 0.80
C THR A 25 26.48 17.72 1.45
N GLY A 26 25.58 18.64 1.86
CA GLY A 26 25.97 19.89 2.52
C GLY A 26 26.39 19.74 3.98
N ILE A 27 26.12 18.58 4.61
CA ILE A 27 26.41 18.34 6.04
C ILE A 27 27.59 17.39 6.21
N LEU A 28 27.73 16.43 5.30
CA LEU A 28 28.72 15.37 5.43
C LEU A 28 30.05 15.79 4.84
N PRO A 29 31.19 15.53 5.53
CA PRO A 29 32.51 15.78 4.95
C PRO A 29 32.73 14.87 3.74
N PHE A 30 33.48 15.36 2.75
CA PHE A 30 33.68 14.70 1.45
C PHE A 30 34.19 13.25 1.58
N TRP A 31 35.09 13.01 2.52
CA TRP A 31 35.65 11.66 2.77
C TRP A 31 34.61 10.65 3.24
N PHE A 32 33.55 11.11 3.91
CA PHE A 32 32.44 10.26 4.36
C PHE A 32 31.35 10.12 3.30
N TYR A 33 31.12 11.19 2.51
CA TYR A 33 30.09 11.24 1.48
C TYR A 33 30.32 10.18 0.40
N VAL A 34 31.58 9.98 -0.07
CA VAL A 34 31.90 9.03 -1.14
C VAL A 34 31.55 7.57 -0.74
N PRO A 35 32.06 7.00 0.38
CA PRO A 35 31.69 5.66 0.77
C PRO A 35 30.22 5.53 1.13
N PHE A 36 29.60 6.55 1.71
CA PHE A 36 28.16 6.57 2.00
C PHE A 36 27.34 6.44 0.70
N SER A 37 27.64 7.23 -0.31
CA SER A 37 26.92 7.20 -1.61
C SER A 37 27.08 5.84 -2.29
N LEU A 38 28.25 5.23 -2.25
CA LEU A 38 28.47 3.88 -2.80
C LEU A 38 27.60 2.83 -2.09
N ILE A 39 27.55 2.86 -0.76
CA ILE A 39 26.72 1.94 0.03
C ILE A 39 25.24 2.14 -0.30
N VAL A 40 24.77 3.40 -0.41
CA VAL A 40 23.40 3.71 -0.76
C VAL A 40 23.05 3.17 -2.15
N ILE A 41 23.89 3.39 -3.14
CA ILE A 41 23.66 2.89 -4.51
C ILE A 41 23.58 1.36 -4.52
N ILE A 42 24.51 0.67 -3.90
CA ILE A 42 24.51 -0.81 -3.82
C ILE A 42 23.25 -1.31 -3.11
N SER A 43 22.86 -0.66 -2.01
CA SER A 43 21.65 -1.02 -1.26
C SER A 43 20.38 -0.84 -2.06
N LEU A 44 20.26 0.26 -2.81
CA LEU A 44 19.11 0.54 -3.68
C LEU A 44 19.01 -0.48 -4.83
N ILE A 45 20.15 -0.83 -5.45
CA ILE A 45 20.19 -1.87 -6.50
C ILE A 45 19.75 -3.21 -5.93
N SER A 46 20.29 -3.61 -4.77
CA SER A 46 19.94 -4.88 -4.11
C SER A 46 18.44 -4.93 -3.73
N ALA A 47 17.92 -3.86 -3.15
CA ALA A 47 16.49 -3.76 -2.80
C ALA A 47 15.60 -3.82 -4.05
N GLY A 48 15.99 -3.13 -5.12
CA GLY A 48 15.28 -3.14 -6.40
C GLY A 48 15.24 -4.53 -7.03
N MET A 49 16.36 -5.24 -7.06
CA MET A 49 16.42 -6.62 -7.57
C MET A 49 15.50 -7.56 -6.79
N THR A 50 15.55 -7.49 -5.46
CA THR A 50 14.71 -8.33 -4.59
C THR A 50 13.23 -8.00 -4.79
N GLY A 51 12.87 -6.70 -4.90
CA GLY A 51 11.51 -6.25 -5.14
C GLY A 51 10.95 -6.73 -6.48
N ILE A 52 11.71 -6.59 -7.58
CA ILE A 52 11.31 -7.06 -8.92
C ILE A 52 11.14 -8.58 -8.93
N TYR A 53 12.05 -9.31 -8.31
CA TYR A 53 11.96 -10.77 -8.23
C TYR A 53 10.73 -11.22 -7.42
N SER A 54 10.52 -10.65 -6.24
CA SER A 54 9.39 -10.99 -5.36
C SER A 54 8.04 -10.68 -6.01
N SER A 55 7.90 -9.50 -6.63
CA SER A 55 6.67 -9.10 -7.32
C SER A 55 6.39 -9.96 -8.55
N GLY A 56 7.44 -10.39 -9.28
CA GLY A 56 7.34 -11.33 -10.37
C GLY A 56 6.81 -12.69 -9.94
N LEU A 57 7.30 -13.22 -8.81
CA LEU A 57 6.79 -14.46 -8.22
C LEU A 57 5.33 -14.34 -7.76
N ALA A 58 4.95 -13.20 -7.18
CA ALA A 58 3.58 -12.95 -6.76
C ALA A 58 2.60 -12.95 -7.95
N LEU A 59 2.96 -12.36 -9.09
CA LEU A 59 2.15 -12.41 -10.31
C LEU A 59 1.97 -13.84 -10.84
N LEU A 60 3.02 -14.66 -10.80
CA LEU A 60 2.93 -16.06 -11.20
C LEU A 60 2.07 -16.88 -10.23
N ALA A 61 2.15 -16.59 -8.92
CA ALA A 61 1.33 -17.25 -7.90
C ALA A 61 -0.17 -16.93 -8.06
N LEU A 62 -0.50 -15.75 -8.61
CA LEU A 62 -1.89 -15.39 -8.97
C LEU A 62 -2.43 -16.17 -10.18
N GLY A 63 -1.62 -17.04 -10.81
CA GLY A 63 -2.03 -17.84 -11.97
C GLY A 63 -2.03 -17.07 -13.28
N VAL A 64 -1.35 -15.92 -13.37
CA VAL A 64 -1.21 -15.18 -14.62
C VAL A 64 -0.35 -16.01 -15.59
N PRO A 65 -0.84 -16.35 -16.79
CA PRO A 65 -0.13 -17.21 -17.74
C PRO A 65 1.01 -16.46 -18.44
N MET A 66 2.03 -16.08 -17.69
CA MET A 66 3.20 -15.36 -18.18
C MET A 66 4.49 -16.10 -17.82
N THR A 67 5.53 -15.90 -18.62
CA THR A 67 6.87 -16.41 -18.29
C THR A 67 7.52 -15.56 -17.21
N ARG A 68 8.44 -16.12 -16.44
CA ARG A 68 9.18 -15.36 -15.40
C ARG A 68 9.89 -14.14 -15.97
N LEU A 69 10.43 -14.25 -17.18
CA LEU A 69 11.08 -13.13 -17.86
C LEU A 69 10.08 -12.02 -18.18
N ALA A 70 8.89 -12.37 -18.68
CA ALA A 70 7.86 -11.39 -19.01
C ALA A 70 7.35 -10.63 -17.78
N THR A 71 7.15 -11.32 -16.64
CA THR A 71 6.76 -10.65 -15.37
C THR A 71 7.84 -9.72 -14.84
N THR A 72 9.11 -10.11 -14.96
CA THR A 72 10.26 -9.27 -14.57
C THR A 72 10.36 -8.03 -15.44
N ILE A 73 10.22 -8.15 -16.76
CA ILE A 73 10.23 -7.02 -17.69
C ILE A 73 9.05 -6.09 -17.41
N LEU A 74 7.85 -6.63 -17.23
CA LEU A 74 6.65 -5.85 -16.91
C LEU A 74 6.85 -5.02 -15.64
N ASN A 75 7.33 -5.64 -14.57
CA ASN A 75 7.62 -4.94 -13.32
C ASN A 75 8.71 -3.86 -13.50
N GLY A 76 9.77 -4.19 -14.24
CA GLY A 76 10.83 -3.22 -14.55
C GLY A 76 10.30 -2.00 -15.30
N VAL A 77 9.42 -2.20 -16.28
CA VAL A 77 8.78 -1.10 -17.03
C VAL A 77 7.89 -0.26 -16.13
N ILE A 78 7.06 -0.88 -15.28
CA ILE A 78 6.20 -0.15 -14.33
C ILE A 78 7.04 0.70 -13.37
N ILE A 79 8.12 0.15 -12.82
CA ILE A 79 9.02 0.88 -11.93
C ILE A 79 9.71 2.04 -12.67
N ALA A 80 10.17 1.82 -13.91
CA ALA A 80 10.80 2.85 -14.71
C ALA A 80 9.84 4.00 -15.04
N LEU A 81 8.59 3.71 -15.37
CA LEU A 81 7.55 4.71 -15.61
C LEU A 81 7.22 5.50 -14.33
N GLY A 82 7.11 4.81 -13.19
CA GLY A 82 6.91 5.46 -11.90
C GLY A 82 8.07 6.37 -11.50
N ALA A 83 9.31 5.91 -11.71
CA ALA A 83 10.50 6.72 -11.48
C ALA A 83 10.57 7.94 -12.41
N TYR A 84 10.22 7.77 -13.68
CA TYR A 84 10.14 8.87 -14.64
C TYR A 84 9.13 9.93 -14.21
N TYR A 85 7.94 9.51 -13.77
CA TYR A 85 6.91 10.41 -13.26
C TYR A 85 7.41 11.20 -12.05
N LEU A 86 8.00 10.52 -11.06
CA LEU A 86 8.50 11.14 -9.84
C LEU A 86 9.66 12.11 -10.06
N LEU A 87 10.52 11.86 -11.06
CA LEU A 87 11.70 12.67 -11.30
C LEU A 87 11.45 13.85 -12.23
N PHE A 88 10.54 13.72 -13.21
CA PHE A 88 10.40 14.71 -14.29
C PHE A 88 9.05 15.43 -14.31
N ILE A 89 8.01 14.88 -13.69
CA ILE A 89 6.65 15.44 -13.75
C ILE A 89 6.22 16.01 -12.40
N SER A 90 6.67 15.41 -11.31
CA SER A 90 6.28 15.79 -9.96
C SER A 90 7.03 17.04 -9.49
N ASP A 91 6.30 18.00 -8.91
CA ASP A 91 6.89 19.22 -8.35
C ASP A 91 7.68 18.96 -7.05
N SER A 92 7.33 17.89 -6.30
CA SER A 92 7.99 17.51 -5.06
C SER A 92 8.01 15.99 -4.91
N PHE A 93 9.21 15.42 -4.94
CA PHE A 93 9.41 13.97 -4.75
C PHE A 93 8.76 13.44 -3.48
N VAL A 94 9.01 14.09 -2.34
CA VAL A 94 8.53 13.60 -1.03
C VAL A 94 7.01 13.66 -0.94
N SER A 95 6.39 14.76 -1.40
CA SER A 95 4.94 14.94 -1.38
C SER A 95 4.22 13.89 -2.23
N THR A 96 4.67 13.70 -3.46
CA THR A 96 4.08 12.71 -4.39
C THR A 96 4.29 11.29 -3.89
N PHE A 97 5.49 10.99 -3.36
CA PHE A 97 5.78 9.68 -2.79
C PHE A 97 4.93 9.38 -1.55
N GLN A 98 4.74 10.35 -0.65
CA GLN A 98 3.83 10.21 0.51
C GLN A 98 2.39 9.97 0.08
N SER A 99 1.91 10.69 -0.93
CA SER A 99 0.56 10.52 -1.48
C SER A 99 0.37 9.13 -2.07
N PHE A 100 1.36 8.63 -2.80
CA PHE A 100 1.37 7.27 -3.34
C PHE A 100 1.38 6.20 -2.22
N LEU A 101 2.20 6.38 -1.19
CA LEU A 101 2.21 5.49 -0.03
C LEU A 101 0.86 5.50 0.71
N ALA A 102 0.21 6.65 0.84
CA ALA A 102 -1.11 6.76 1.45
C ALA A 102 -2.16 5.97 0.67
N LEU A 103 -2.16 6.03 -0.66
CA LEU A 103 -3.03 5.23 -1.53
C LEU A 103 -2.86 3.72 -1.29
N ILE A 104 -1.63 3.24 -1.35
CA ILE A 104 -1.32 1.82 -1.17
C ILE A 104 -1.67 1.37 0.25
N SER A 105 -1.39 2.21 1.26
CA SER A 105 -1.63 1.86 2.66
C SER A 105 -3.11 1.61 2.95
N VAL A 106 -4.03 2.35 2.34
CA VAL A 106 -5.49 2.13 2.50
C VAL A 106 -5.88 0.74 1.99
N VAL A 107 -5.46 0.37 0.79
CA VAL A 107 -5.82 -0.92 0.20
C VAL A 107 -5.19 -2.07 0.98
N MET A 108 -3.88 -1.98 1.27
CA MET A 108 -3.14 -3.01 2.00
C MET A 108 -3.60 -3.13 3.46
N GLY A 109 -3.88 -2.00 4.12
CA GLY A 109 -4.40 -1.99 5.49
C GLY A 109 -5.80 -2.63 5.57
N THR A 110 -6.67 -2.30 4.64
CA THR A 110 -8.02 -2.91 4.56
C THR A 110 -7.93 -4.40 4.30
N TRP A 111 -7.09 -4.83 3.36
CA TRP A 111 -6.84 -6.25 3.11
C TRP A 111 -6.34 -6.97 4.36
N GLY A 112 -5.32 -6.42 5.04
CA GLY A 112 -4.79 -7.00 6.28
C GLY A 112 -5.82 -7.08 7.40
N ALA A 113 -6.72 -6.10 7.51
CA ALA A 113 -7.80 -6.12 8.50
C ALA A 113 -8.85 -7.21 8.22
N ILE A 114 -9.21 -7.41 6.95
CA ILE A 114 -10.11 -8.49 6.52
C ILE A 114 -9.46 -9.85 6.77
N GLU A 115 -8.19 -10.01 6.41
CA GLU A 115 -7.42 -11.25 6.64
C GLU A 115 -7.33 -11.59 8.13
N MET A 116 -7.12 -10.60 8.99
CA MET A 116 -7.09 -10.77 10.44
C MET A 116 -8.41 -11.33 10.96
N VAL A 117 -9.55 -10.82 10.48
CA VAL A 117 -10.88 -11.34 10.84
C VAL A 117 -11.06 -12.79 10.36
N ASP A 118 -10.62 -13.09 9.13
CA ASP A 118 -10.70 -14.43 8.58
C ASP A 118 -9.84 -15.44 9.37
N LEU A 119 -8.62 -15.07 9.72
CA LEU A 119 -7.72 -15.87 10.56
C LEU A 119 -8.30 -16.14 11.95
N LEU A 120 -8.86 -15.10 12.59
CA LEU A 120 -9.51 -15.27 13.90
C LEU A 120 -10.72 -16.22 13.84
N ARG A 121 -11.46 -16.15 12.74
CA ARG A 121 -12.59 -17.06 12.47
C ARG A 121 -12.10 -18.48 12.25
N GLN A 122 -11.11 -18.70 11.40
CA GLN A 122 -10.55 -20.02 11.10
C GLN A 122 -9.95 -20.66 12.36
N LYS A 123 -9.32 -19.87 13.23
CA LYS A 123 -8.84 -20.36 14.53
C LYS A 123 -9.96 -20.92 15.41
N ARG A 124 -11.19 -20.41 15.31
CA ARG A 124 -12.36 -20.91 16.08
C ARG A 124 -13.02 -22.13 15.46
N ILE A 125 -13.04 -22.21 14.12
CA ILE A 125 -13.73 -23.29 13.38
C ILE A 125 -12.81 -24.48 13.16
N GLY A 126 -11.50 -24.29 13.17
CA GLY A 126 -10.48 -25.26 12.80
C GLY A 126 -10.03 -25.10 11.35
N TRP A 127 -8.78 -25.47 11.08
CA TRP A 127 -8.21 -25.45 9.74
C TRP A 127 -8.55 -26.74 9.02
N ASP A 128 -9.26 -26.65 7.90
CA ASP A 128 -9.42 -27.77 7.00
C ASP A 128 -8.24 -27.82 6.01
N CYS A 129 -7.19 -28.55 6.41
CA CYS A 129 -5.98 -28.71 5.61
C CYS A 129 -6.25 -29.34 4.23
N LYS A 130 -7.34 -30.11 4.08
CA LYS A 130 -7.69 -30.73 2.80
C LYS A 130 -8.17 -29.69 1.79
N LEU A 131 -8.97 -28.71 2.24
CA LEU A 131 -9.43 -27.59 1.41
C LEU A 131 -8.28 -26.66 1.00
N ALA A 132 -7.28 -26.47 1.87
CA ALA A 132 -6.13 -25.62 1.61
C ALA A 132 -5.14 -26.25 0.62
N LEU A 133 -5.06 -27.58 0.57
CA LEU A 133 -4.09 -28.31 -0.25
C LEU A 133 -4.65 -28.82 -1.61
N ALA A 134 -5.96 -28.81 -1.79
CA ALA A 134 -6.63 -29.25 -3.01
C ALA A 134 -7.42 -28.10 -3.67
N PRO A 135 -6.76 -27.16 -4.34
CA PRO A 135 -7.47 -26.16 -5.14
C PRO A 135 -8.10 -26.85 -6.35
N GLY A 136 -9.41 -27.05 -6.35
CA GLY A 136 -10.14 -27.58 -7.49
C GLY A 136 -11.25 -28.57 -7.17
N GLU A 137 -11.26 -29.21 -6.01
CA GLU A 137 -12.35 -30.12 -5.60
C GLU A 137 -13.22 -29.46 -4.50
N GLY A 138 -14.13 -28.56 -4.92
CA GLY A 138 -15.18 -28.03 -4.05
C GLY A 138 -14.86 -26.80 -3.22
N GLY A 139 -13.68 -26.16 -3.38
CA GLY A 139 -13.36 -24.88 -2.76
C GLY A 139 -13.72 -23.71 -3.68
N GLU A 140 -14.39 -22.70 -3.16
CA GLU A 140 -14.55 -21.42 -3.87
C GLU A 140 -13.15 -20.84 -4.14
N SER A 141 -12.76 -20.76 -5.41
CA SER A 141 -11.46 -20.23 -5.83
C SER A 141 -11.28 -18.74 -5.46
N VAL A 142 -12.37 -18.00 -5.31
CA VAL A 142 -12.38 -16.58 -4.91
C VAL A 142 -13.52 -16.34 -3.90
N ARG A 143 -13.20 -15.77 -2.77
CA ARG A 143 -14.20 -15.31 -1.80
C ARG A 143 -14.75 -13.94 -2.18
N TRP A 144 -15.80 -13.93 -2.98
CA TRP A 144 -16.44 -12.70 -3.45
C TRP A 144 -16.89 -11.75 -2.33
N THR A 145 -17.24 -12.29 -1.16
CA THR A 145 -17.59 -11.50 0.02
C THR A 145 -16.41 -10.69 0.57
N ALA A 146 -15.22 -11.31 0.63
CA ALA A 146 -14.01 -10.62 1.05
C ALA A 146 -13.58 -9.57 0.02
N PHE A 147 -13.67 -9.92 -1.26
CA PHE A 147 -13.34 -9.02 -2.36
C PHE A 147 -14.28 -7.80 -2.42
N GLY A 148 -15.59 -8.02 -2.26
CA GLY A 148 -16.58 -6.94 -2.17
C GLY A 148 -16.36 -6.02 -0.96
N ALA A 149 -16.08 -6.59 0.22
CA ALA A 149 -15.75 -5.82 1.41
C ALA A 149 -14.45 -5.02 1.24
N LEU A 150 -13.42 -5.59 0.58
CA LEU A 150 -12.17 -4.91 0.27
C LEU A 150 -12.39 -3.70 -0.61
N ILE A 151 -13.09 -3.86 -1.75
CA ILE A 151 -13.35 -2.76 -2.68
C ILE A 151 -14.14 -1.66 -1.99
N PHE A 152 -15.26 -1.99 -1.33
CA PHE A 152 -16.14 -1.01 -0.71
C PHE A 152 -15.41 -0.22 0.39
N ALA A 153 -14.71 -0.89 1.30
CA ALA A 153 -13.99 -0.23 2.38
C ALA A 153 -12.79 0.58 1.86
N SER A 154 -12.08 0.08 0.83
CA SER A 154 -10.98 0.83 0.21
C SER A 154 -11.49 2.09 -0.49
N LEU A 155 -12.62 2.06 -1.18
CA LEU A 155 -13.23 3.24 -1.79
C LEU A 155 -13.58 4.31 -0.75
N ILE A 156 -14.17 3.92 0.39
CA ILE A 156 -14.45 4.86 1.48
C ILE A 156 -13.14 5.44 2.04
N GLY A 157 -12.13 4.58 2.27
CA GLY A 157 -10.83 5.02 2.76
C GLY A 157 -10.15 6.00 1.81
N LEU A 158 -10.11 5.69 0.52
CA LEU A 158 -9.55 6.58 -0.52
C LEU A 158 -10.32 7.90 -0.62
N GLY A 159 -11.64 7.87 -0.43
CA GLY A 159 -12.46 9.08 -0.40
C GLY A 159 -12.22 9.98 0.81
N THR A 160 -11.60 9.47 1.87
CA THR A 160 -11.37 10.20 3.14
C THR A 160 -9.89 10.55 3.41
N ILE A 161 -8.96 10.13 2.57
CA ILE A 161 -7.56 10.56 2.65
C ILE A 161 -7.35 11.87 1.89
N THR A 162 -6.36 12.64 2.32
CA THR A 162 -5.91 13.86 1.63
C THR A 162 -4.58 13.62 0.93
N SER A 163 -4.41 14.21 -0.24
CA SER A 163 -3.17 14.19 -1.02
C SER A 163 -2.70 15.61 -1.27
N SER A 164 -1.41 15.83 -1.14
CA SER A 164 -0.77 17.09 -1.51
C SER A 164 -0.43 17.17 -3.00
N ASP A 165 -0.50 16.04 -3.71
CA ASP A 165 -0.28 15.99 -5.15
C ASP A 165 -1.60 16.29 -5.89
N PRO A 166 -1.66 17.29 -6.78
CA PRO A 166 -2.88 17.71 -7.45
C PRO A 166 -3.50 16.62 -8.34
N TYR A 167 -2.68 15.79 -8.97
CA TYR A 167 -3.17 14.69 -9.81
C TYR A 167 -3.81 13.57 -8.98
N ILE A 168 -3.21 13.25 -7.84
CA ILE A 168 -3.73 12.24 -6.93
C ILE A 168 -4.93 12.76 -6.16
N ALA A 169 -4.94 14.04 -5.78
CA ALA A 169 -6.04 14.69 -5.06
C ALA A 169 -7.37 14.56 -5.80
N HIS A 170 -7.36 14.65 -7.15
CA HIS A 170 -8.58 14.44 -7.95
C HIS A 170 -9.12 13.01 -7.90
N ALA A 171 -8.27 12.02 -7.69
CA ALA A 171 -8.65 10.61 -7.61
C ALA A 171 -9.07 10.18 -6.20
N VAL A 172 -8.68 10.93 -5.17
CA VAL A 172 -8.98 10.69 -3.76
C VAL A 172 -9.77 11.87 -3.17
N SER A 173 -10.09 11.82 -1.90
CA SER A 173 -10.76 12.94 -1.17
C SER A 173 -12.19 13.24 -1.64
N PHE A 174 -12.80 12.41 -2.47
CA PHE A 174 -14.15 12.66 -3.02
C PHE A 174 -15.27 12.59 -1.97
N LEU A 175 -15.02 12.03 -0.79
CA LEU A 175 -15.94 11.99 0.34
C LEU A 175 -15.73 13.14 1.34
N LEU A 176 -14.63 13.89 1.20
CA LEU A 176 -14.36 15.03 2.06
C LEU A 176 -15.11 16.26 1.56
N PRO A 177 -15.85 16.98 2.43
CA PRO A 177 -16.48 18.24 2.05
C PRO A 177 -15.43 19.27 1.62
N ALA A 178 -15.76 20.06 0.62
CA ALA A 178 -14.90 21.14 0.15
C ALA A 178 -14.54 22.09 1.32
N GLY A 179 -13.23 22.33 1.55
CA GLY A 179 -12.72 23.15 2.65
C GLY A 179 -12.37 22.39 3.94
N SER A 180 -12.63 21.08 4.01
CA SER A 180 -12.22 20.26 5.17
C SER A 180 -10.76 19.82 5.14
N GLU A 181 -10.03 20.10 4.06
CA GLU A 181 -8.62 19.72 3.86
C GLU A 181 -7.68 20.25 4.95
N THR A 182 -8.05 21.35 5.62
CA THR A 182 -7.30 21.95 6.74
C THR A 182 -7.67 21.36 8.10
N SER A 183 -8.69 20.50 8.16
CA SER A 183 -9.12 19.90 9.43
C SER A 183 -8.04 18.95 9.98
N VAL A 184 -7.99 18.82 11.31
CA VAL A 184 -7.06 17.89 11.99
C VAL A 184 -7.27 16.46 11.52
N PHE A 185 -8.52 16.08 11.22
CA PHE A 185 -8.88 14.75 10.73
C PHE A 185 -8.32 14.47 9.34
N ALA A 186 -8.36 15.44 8.43
CA ALA A 186 -7.80 15.33 7.09
C ALA A 186 -6.27 15.22 7.13
N ARG A 187 -5.61 16.04 7.97
CA ARG A 187 -4.14 15.99 8.14
C ARG A 187 -3.64 14.70 8.80
N ALA A 188 -4.45 14.10 9.67
CA ALA A 188 -4.10 12.83 10.33
C ALA A 188 -4.29 11.60 9.42
N ASN A 189 -4.81 11.76 8.19
CA ASN A 189 -5.08 10.67 7.23
C ASN A 189 -5.84 9.48 7.87
N ILE A 190 -6.90 9.80 8.63
CA ILE A 190 -7.70 8.81 9.37
C ILE A 190 -8.40 7.84 8.41
N GLY A 191 -8.46 8.14 7.12
CA GLY A 191 -9.04 7.30 6.09
C GLY A 191 -8.51 5.85 6.09
N LEU A 192 -7.22 5.64 6.39
CA LEU A 192 -6.65 4.32 6.55
C LEU A 192 -7.34 3.54 7.68
N VAL A 193 -7.42 4.14 8.86
CA VAL A 193 -8.00 3.49 10.05
C VAL A 193 -9.50 3.23 9.85
N ALA A 194 -10.21 4.20 9.26
CA ALA A 194 -11.61 4.05 8.91
C ALA A 194 -11.83 2.89 7.93
N ALA A 195 -11.02 2.79 6.86
CA ALA A 195 -11.08 1.69 5.90
C ALA A 195 -10.83 0.33 6.55
N MET A 196 -9.84 0.22 7.44
CA MET A 196 -9.56 -1.01 8.18
C MET A 196 -10.74 -1.44 9.04
N ILE A 197 -11.33 -0.52 9.81
CA ILE A 197 -12.47 -0.82 10.70
C ILE A 197 -13.70 -1.19 9.87
N ILE A 198 -14.00 -0.43 8.82
CA ILE A 198 -15.16 -0.69 7.94
C ILE A 198 -14.98 -2.03 7.22
N GLY A 199 -13.80 -2.30 6.66
CA GLY A 199 -13.50 -3.55 5.96
C GLY A 199 -13.63 -4.77 6.86
N ALA A 200 -13.02 -4.72 8.05
CA ALA A 200 -13.11 -5.79 9.04
C ALA A 200 -14.54 -6.03 9.52
N SER A 201 -15.28 -4.98 9.87
CA SER A 201 -16.65 -5.07 10.37
C SER A 201 -17.62 -5.56 9.30
N LEU A 202 -17.52 -5.01 8.07
CA LEU A 202 -18.35 -5.41 6.94
C LEU A 202 -18.13 -6.89 6.59
N TYR A 203 -16.86 -7.33 6.52
CA TYR A 203 -16.53 -8.73 6.27
C TYR A 203 -17.04 -9.65 7.37
N ALA A 204 -16.89 -9.27 8.65
CA ALA A 204 -17.40 -10.04 9.79
C ALA A 204 -18.93 -10.19 9.71
N VAL A 205 -19.66 -9.11 9.44
CA VAL A 205 -21.13 -9.13 9.31
C VAL A 205 -21.57 -9.98 8.14
N LEU A 206 -20.98 -9.80 6.95
CA LEU A 206 -21.33 -10.55 5.75
C LEU A 206 -21.12 -12.06 5.96
N THR A 207 -20.00 -12.44 6.55
CA THR A 207 -19.72 -13.87 6.81
C THR A 207 -20.65 -14.47 7.86
N PHE A 208 -21.03 -13.69 8.88
CA PHE A 208 -22.00 -14.15 9.90
C PHE A 208 -23.40 -14.34 9.30
N VAL A 209 -23.86 -13.38 8.49
CA VAL A 209 -25.20 -13.45 7.84
C VAL A 209 -25.28 -14.61 6.86
N LEU A 210 -24.25 -14.83 6.05
CA LEU A 210 -24.23 -15.91 5.06
C LEU A 210 -24.19 -17.31 5.73
N GLN A 211 -23.46 -17.46 6.84
CA GLN A 211 -23.45 -18.71 7.59
C GLN A 211 -24.83 -19.03 8.21
N LYS A 212 -25.49 -18.02 8.75
CA LYS A 212 -26.84 -18.21 9.32
C LYS A 212 -27.85 -18.61 8.24
N GLY A 213 -27.70 -18.08 7.02
CA GLY A 213 -28.57 -18.43 5.88
C GLY A 213 -28.34 -19.85 5.35
N SER A 214 -27.15 -20.42 5.46
CA SER A 214 -26.87 -21.81 5.06
C SER A 214 -27.42 -22.83 6.03
N HIS A 215 -27.44 -22.54 7.33
CA HIS A 215 -28.06 -23.42 8.34
C HIS A 215 -29.58 -23.48 8.23
N LEU A 216 -30.25 -22.38 7.84
CA LEU A 216 -31.70 -22.32 7.63
C LEU A 216 -32.18 -23.04 6.35
N LYS A 217 -31.31 -23.33 5.40
CA LYS A 217 -31.62 -24.08 4.17
C LYS A 217 -31.34 -25.59 4.29
N ALA A 218 -30.71 -26.02 5.37
CA ALA A 218 -30.35 -27.41 5.61
C ALA A 218 -31.35 -28.12 6.59
N GLU A 219 -32.29 -27.38 7.17
CA GLU A 219 -33.48 -27.86 7.86
C GLU A 219 -34.71 -27.87 6.91
#